data_75ea2c3d2c6dc54ccdc04b0e6159a616
#
_entry.id   75ea2c3d2c6dc54ccdc04b0e6159a616
#
_cell.length_a   1.000
_cell.length_b   1.000
_cell.length_c   1.000
_cell.angle_alpha   90.00
_cell.angle_beta   90.00
_cell.angle_gamma   90.00
#
_symmetry.space_group_name_H-M   'P 1'
#
loop_
_entity.id
_entity.type
_entity.pdbx_description
1 polymer ?
#
loop_
_entity_poly.entity_id
_entity_poly.type
_entity_poly.pdbx_seq_one_letter_code
_entity_poly.pdbx_strand_id
1 'polypeptide(L)'
;TLSSRRDRQMTIILTPFMSCSAKLPIYAFFTSVFFPGKGALIMIFLYVFGILTGIIFALILKGSLFKGEPVPFVMELPNYRMPGAKNVCQLLWEKAKDFLQRAFTVIFVATIVIWFLQTFDLRFNIVTESKDSILAILAGYIAPIFNPLGFGDWRISTALISGFMAKESVVSTLSILYGSTQSLLMSLTTPAALSLLIFCLLYTPCIAAIAAIKRELNGKWALIVVFGQCLIAWLASFVVYHLILLVF
;
A
#
# COMPACT_ATOMS: atom_id res chain seq x y z
N THR A 1 -7.04 3.18 22.79
CA THR A 1 -5.99 3.80 23.61
C THR A 1 -5.95 5.32 23.53
N LEU A 2 -6.45 5.96 22.48
CA LEU A 2 -6.58 7.41 22.39
C LEU A 2 -7.94 7.86 22.90
N SER A 3 -7.97 8.74 23.89
CA SER A 3 -9.18 9.25 24.54
C SER A 3 -9.98 10.19 23.61
N SER A 4 -9.28 10.96 22.77
CA SER A 4 -9.90 11.88 21.82
C SER A 4 -10.32 11.16 20.55
N ARG A 5 -11.61 11.28 20.16
CA ARG A 5 -12.13 10.78 18.88
C ARG A 5 -11.39 11.39 17.69
N ARG A 6 -11.04 12.65 17.77
CA ARG A 6 -10.29 13.40 16.75
C ARG A 6 -8.90 12.82 16.53
N ASP A 7 -8.13 12.64 17.61
CA ASP A 7 -6.76 12.15 17.54
C ASP A 7 -6.72 10.70 17.07
N ARG A 8 -7.72 9.89 17.47
CA ARG A 8 -7.91 8.53 16.96
C ARG A 8 -8.16 8.53 15.44
N GLN A 9 -9.05 9.39 14.94
CA GLN A 9 -9.32 9.50 13.51
C GLN A 9 -8.08 9.91 12.74
N MET A 10 -7.38 10.94 13.19
CA MET A 10 -6.15 11.43 12.56
C MET A 10 -5.06 10.34 12.54
N THR A 11 -4.84 9.64 13.64
CA THR A 11 -3.86 8.54 13.71
C THR A 11 -4.20 7.40 12.73
N ILE A 12 -5.47 7.00 12.64
CA ILE A 12 -5.91 5.95 11.71
C ILE A 12 -5.68 6.36 10.25
N ILE A 13 -5.94 7.63 9.89
CA ILE A 13 -5.73 8.16 8.54
C ILE A 13 -4.24 8.22 8.18
N LEU A 14 -3.37 8.47 9.17
CA LEU A 14 -1.93 8.57 8.97
C LEU A 14 -1.21 7.21 8.95
N THR A 15 -1.78 6.18 9.57
CA THR A 15 -1.17 4.84 9.66
C THR A 15 -0.71 4.28 8.32
N PRO A 16 -1.45 4.39 7.19
CA PRO A 16 -1.03 3.82 5.92
C PRO A 16 0.20 4.47 5.27
N PHE A 17 0.61 5.67 5.70
CA PHE A 17 1.86 6.29 5.25
C PHE A 17 3.10 5.56 5.80
N MET A 18 2.94 4.88 6.92
CA MET A 18 4.04 4.11 7.51
C MET A 18 4.32 2.86 6.68
N SER A 19 5.61 2.51 6.57
CA SER A 19 6.02 1.28 5.91
C SER A 19 5.64 0.06 6.76
N CYS A 20 4.91 -0.87 6.18
CA CYS A 20 4.58 -2.15 6.79
C CYS A 20 5.51 -3.26 6.25
N SER A 21 5.55 -4.40 6.93
CA SER A 21 6.36 -5.56 6.51
C SER A 21 6.01 -6.07 5.12
N ALA A 22 4.76 -5.95 4.68
CA ALA A 22 4.30 -6.36 3.35
C ALA A 22 4.86 -5.50 2.20
N LYS A 23 5.37 -4.30 2.47
CA LYS A 23 6.05 -3.46 1.47
C LYS A 23 7.52 -3.85 1.28
N LEU A 24 8.15 -4.50 2.27
CA LEU A 24 9.58 -4.86 2.23
C LEU A 24 9.97 -5.74 1.03
N PRO A 25 9.19 -6.78 0.65
CA PRO A 25 9.50 -7.58 -0.54
C PRO A 25 9.56 -6.74 -1.83
N ILE A 26 8.68 -5.72 -1.96
CA ILE A 26 8.68 -4.82 -3.11
C ILE A 26 9.98 -4.00 -3.12
N TYR A 27 10.34 -3.42 -1.97
CA TYR A 27 11.58 -2.64 -1.86
C TYR A 27 12.81 -3.49 -2.16
N ALA A 28 12.91 -4.69 -1.56
CA ALA A 28 14.01 -5.61 -1.77
C ALA A 28 14.14 -6.02 -3.23
N PHE A 29 13.04 -6.39 -3.89
CA PHE A 29 13.02 -6.77 -5.30
C PHE A 29 13.51 -5.63 -6.20
N PHE A 30 12.90 -4.46 -6.14
CA PHE A 30 13.27 -3.34 -7.00
C PHE A 30 14.68 -2.81 -6.72
N THR A 31 15.09 -2.77 -5.44
CA THR A 31 16.44 -2.30 -5.10
C THR A 31 17.53 -3.26 -5.56
N SER A 32 17.28 -4.57 -5.52
CA SER A 32 18.23 -5.56 -6.03
C SER A 32 18.36 -5.50 -7.56
N VAL A 33 17.28 -5.19 -8.28
CA VAL A 33 17.22 -5.18 -9.74
C VAL A 33 17.75 -3.86 -10.32
N PHE A 34 17.29 -2.72 -9.81
CA PHE A 34 17.56 -1.40 -10.39
C PHE A 34 18.67 -0.61 -9.69
N PHE A 35 19.04 -0.97 -8.46
CA PHE A 35 20.01 -0.23 -7.64
C PHE A 35 21.07 -1.15 -7.02
N PRO A 36 21.83 -1.93 -7.81
CA PRO A 36 22.85 -2.83 -7.29
C PRO A 36 23.90 -2.04 -6.47
N GLY A 37 24.18 -2.52 -5.27
CA GLY A 37 25.13 -1.88 -4.35
C GLY A 37 24.59 -0.67 -3.56
N LYS A 38 23.42 -0.11 -3.92
CA LYS A 38 22.80 1.02 -3.21
C LYS A 38 21.44 0.66 -2.56
N GLY A 39 21.09 -0.61 -2.53
CA GLY A 39 19.77 -1.07 -2.07
C GLY A 39 19.42 -0.62 -0.66
N ALA A 40 20.36 -0.74 0.30
CA ALA A 40 20.14 -0.32 1.69
C ALA A 40 19.86 1.18 1.80
N LEU A 41 20.60 2.00 1.04
CA LEU A 41 20.43 3.45 1.04
C LEU A 41 19.05 3.85 0.48
N ILE A 42 18.61 3.23 -0.62
CA ILE A 42 17.28 3.46 -1.18
C ILE A 42 16.17 3.01 -0.21
N MET A 43 16.35 1.89 0.47
CA MET A 43 15.38 1.45 1.47
C MET A 43 15.26 2.44 2.62
N ILE A 44 16.37 2.95 3.16
CA ILE A 44 16.37 4.00 4.20
C ILE A 44 15.68 5.26 3.69
N PHE A 45 16.01 5.68 2.46
CA PHE A 45 15.37 6.82 1.82
C PHE A 45 13.84 6.65 1.75
N LEU A 46 13.34 5.49 1.31
CA LEU A 46 11.91 5.23 1.24
C LEU A 46 11.23 5.29 2.61
N TYR A 47 11.87 4.74 3.66
CA TYR A 47 11.34 4.85 5.02
C TYR A 47 11.25 6.30 5.51
N VAL A 48 12.32 7.06 5.37
CA VAL A 48 12.36 8.47 5.75
C VAL A 48 11.34 9.28 4.94
N PHE A 49 11.27 9.04 3.64
CA PHE A 49 10.33 9.70 2.75
C PHE A 49 8.86 9.45 3.16
N GLY A 50 8.51 8.21 3.51
CA GLY A 50 7.18 7.86 4.00
C GLY A 50 6.83 8.58 5.30
N ILE A 51 7.76 8.62 6.25
CA ILE A 51 7.59 9.33 7.53
C ILE A 51 7.40 10.83 7.29
N LEU A 52 8.25 11.46 6.49
CA LEU A 52 8.17 12.89 6.18
C LEU A 52 6.85 13.25 5.49
N THR A 53 6.44 12.45 4.50
CA THR A 53 5.14 12.62 3.83
C THR A 53 3.98 12.50 4.82
N GLY A 54 4.04 11.53 5.73
CA GLY A 54 3.05 11.36 6.80
C GLY A 54 2.99 12.57 7.75
N ILE A 55 4.14 13.13 8.14
CA ILE A 55 4.22 14.33 9.00
C ILE A 55 3.63 15.55 8.27
N ILE A 56 4.01 15.79 7.01
CA ILE A 56 3.49 16.91 6.21
C ILE A 56 1.96 16.78 6.10
N PHE A 57 1.46 15.59 5.78
CA PHE A 57 0.02 15.37 5.68
C PHE A 57 -0.70 15.53 7.02
N ALA A 58 -0.08 15.09 8.14
CA ALA A 58 -0.59 15.32 9.49
C ALA A 58 -0.74 16.82 9.81
N LEU A 59 0.26 17.63 9.44
CA LEU A 59 0.21 19.09 9.65
C LEU A 59 -0.89 19.76 8.83
N ILE A 60 -1.07 19.32 7.57
CA ILE A 60 -2.16 19.80 6.70
C ILE A 60 -3.53 19.44 7.29
N LEU A 61 -3.71 18.19 7.72
CA LEU A 61 -4.96 17.74 8.34
C LEU A 61 -5.27 18.46 9.65
N LYS A 62 -4.25 18.69 10.49
CA LYS A 62 -4.40 19.44 11.74
C LYS A 62 -4.82 20.89 11.49
N GLY A 63 -4.27 21.52 10.45
CA GLY A 63 -4.61 22.90 10.09
C GLY A 63 -5.98 23.07 9.41
N SER A 64 -6.48 22.04 8.73
CA SER A 64 -7.72 22.12 7.93
C SER A 64 -8.93 21.41 8.59
N LEU A 65 -8.90 20.09 8.70
CA LEU A 65 -10.05 19.27 9.13
C LEU A 65 -10.12 19.06 10.65
N PHE A 66 -8.96 18.97 11.31
CA PHE A 66 -8.87 18.61 12.72
C PHE A 66 -8.39 19.76 13.60
N LYS A 67 -8.97 20.96 13.42
CA LYS A 67 -8.70 22.12 14.26
C LYS A 67 -9.18 21.90 15.70
N GLY A 68 -8.40 22.35 16.69
CA GLY A 68 -8.75 22.31 18.11
C GLY A 68 -7.52 22.12 18.99
N GLU A 69 -7.67 22.40 20.28
CA GLU A 69 -6.63 22.23 21.27
C GLU A 69 -6.37 20.76 21.60
N PRO A 70 -5.12 20.38 21.89
CA PRO A 70 -4.80 19.04 22.34
C PRO A 70 -5.51 18.77 23.67
N VAL A 71 -6.22 17.64 23.77
CA VAL A 71 -6.78 17.20 25.04
C VAL A 71 -5.61 16.83 25.95
N PRO A 72 -5.50 17.41 27.16
CA PRO A 72 -4.45 17.06 28.08
C PRO A 72 -4.52 15.55 28.39
N PHE A 73 -3.45 14.86 28.09
CA PHE A 73 -3.34 13.42 28.33
C PHE A 73 -2.93 13.21 29.80
N VAL A 74 -3.93 13.19 30.67
CA VAL A 74 -3.74 12.81 32.06
C VAL A 74 -4.12 11.35 32.19
N MET A 75 -3.15 10.46 32.23
CA MET A 75 -3.35 9.06 32.59
C MET A 75 -2.74 8.83 33.97
N GLU A 76 -3.57 8.42 34.91
CA GLU A 76 -3.06 7.83 36.13
C GLU A 76 -2.31 6.54 35.74
N LEU A 77 -1.05 6.43 36.13
CA LEU A 77 -0.26 5.23 35.89
C LEU A 77 -0.88 4.09 36.71
N PRO A 78 -1.43 3.05 36.07
CA PRO A 78 -1.93 1.90 36.80
C PRO A 78 -0.77 1.24 37.56
N ASN A 79 -1.05 0.74 38.76
CA ASN A 79 -0.07 -0.01 39.52
C ASN A 79 0.51 -1.15 38.67
N TYR A 80 1.84 -1.19 38.57
CA TYR A 80 2.53 -2.23 37.82
C TYR A 80 2.23 -3.60 38.44
N ARG A 81 1.57 -4.47 37.67
CA ARG A 81 1.32 -5.88 38.06
C ARG A 81 1.80 -6.77 36.93
N MET A 82 2.49 -7.85 37.27
CA MET A 82 2.84 -8.86 36.26
C MET A 82 1.57 -9.47 35.68
N PRO A 83 1.47 -9.50 34.35
CA PRO A 83 0.31 -10.10 33.69
C PRO A 83 0.25 -11.60 33.97
N GLY A 84 -0.93 -12.08 34.37
CA GLY A 84 -1.15 -13.52 34.59
C GLY A 84 -1.07 -14.30 33.27
N ALA A 85 -0.35 -15.43 33.28
CA ALA A 85 -0.16 -16.25 32.07
C ALA A 85 -1.47 -16.63 31.37
N LYS A 86 -2.53 -16.94 32.11
CA LYS A 86 -3.85 -17.25 31.59
C LYS A 86 -4.44 -16.09 30.77
N ASN A 87 -4.36 -14.86 31.31
CA ASN A 87 -4.88 -13.67 30.64
C ASN A 87 -4.10 -13.34 29.36
N VAL A 88 -2.77 -13.54 29.39
CA VAL A 88 -1.90 -13.36 28.22
C VAL A 88 -2.27 -14.37 27.13
N CYS A 89 -2.37 -15.66 27.48
CA CYS A 89 -2.75 -16.71 26.52
C CYS A 89 -4.15 -16.47 25.92
N GLN A 90 -5.11 -16.06 26.76
CA GLN A 90 -6.47 -15.74 26.27
C GLN A 90 -6.46 -14.56 25.31
N LEU A 91 -5.76 -13.47 25.65
CA LEU A 91 -5.64 -12.31 24.77
C LEU A 91 -4.94 -12.63 23.46
N LEU A 92 -3.87 -13.44 23.50
CA LEU A 92 -3.18 -13.91 22.28
C LEU A 92 -4.11 -14.73 21.40
N TRP A 93 -4.89 -15.65 21.99
CA TRP A 93 -5.85 -16.47 21.26
C TRP A 93 -6.96 -15.63 20.63
N GLU A 94 -7.52 -14.67 21.34
CA GLU A 94 -8.53 -13.76 20.80
C GLU A 94 -7.97 -12.97 19.60
N LYS A 95 -6.75 -12.44 19.71
CA LYS A 95 -6.09 -11.73 18.61
C LYS A 95 -5.78 -12.63 17.43
N ALA A 96 -5.31 -13.85 17.68
CA ALA A 96 -5.07 -14.84 16.62
C ALA A 96 -6.36 -15.25 15.92
N LYS A 97 -7.43 -15.52 16.67
CA LYS A 97 -8.76 -15.84 16.15
C LYS A 97 -9.32 -14.72 15.27
N ASP A 98 -9.26 -13.49 15.75
CA ASP A 98 -9.68 -12.30 15.00
C ASP A 98 -8.90 -12.14 13.69
N PHE A 99 -7.58 -12.39 13.71
CA PHE A 99 -6.74 -12.34 12.53
C PHE A 99 -7.13 -13.44 11.54
N LEU A 100 -7.27 -14.69 11.99
CA LEU A 100 -7.67 -15.81 11.14
C LEU A 100 -9.04 -15.60 10.50
N GLN A 101 -10.03 -15.13 11.26
CA GLN A 101 -11.36 -14.84 10.71
C GLN A 101 -11.29 -13.78 9.59
N ARG A 102 -10.51 -12.72 9.77
CA ARG A 102 -10.32 -11.70 8.72
C ARG A 102 -9.58 -12.23 7.51
N ALA A 103 -8.54 -13.03 7.73
CA ALA A 103 -7.82 -13.67 6.63
C ALA A 103 -8.75 -14.56 5.79
N PHE A 104 -9.57 -15.40 6.43
CA PHE A 104 -10.50 -16.26 5.71
C PHE A 104 -11.64 -15.49 5.04
N THR A 105 -12.23 -14.48 5.66
CA THR A 105 -13.40 -13.80 5.10
C THR A 105 -13.04 -12.75 4.05
N VAL A 106 -12.08 -11.89 4.32
CA VAL A 106 -11.78 -10.75 3.45
C VAL A 106 -10.71 -11.10 2.42
N ILE A 107 -9.57 -11.64 2.89
CA ILE A 107 -8.43 -11.88 2.00
C ILE A 107 -8.73 -13.05 1.06
N PHE A 108 -9.31 -14.15 1.55
CA PHE A 108 -9.63 -15.32 0.75
C PHE A 108 -10.63 -15.00 -0.36
N VAL A 109 -11.74 -14.31 -0.03
CA VAL A 109 -12.73 -13.90 -1.05
C VAL A 109 -12.10 -12.95 -2.06
N ALA A 110 -11.30 -11.99 -1.61
CA ALA A 110 -10.60 -11.07 -2.49
C ALA A 110 -9.61 -11.80 -3.44
N THR A 111 -8.91 -12.80 -2.92
CA THR A 111 -7.99 -13.63 -3.74
C THR A 111 -8.75 -14.42 -4.81
N ILE A 112 -9.91 -14.99 -4.48
CA ILE A 112 -10.76 -15.68 -5.48
C ILE A 112 -11.21 -14.71 -6.57
N VAL A 113 -11.62 -13.50 -6.21
CA VAL A 113 -12.04 -12.48 -7.19
C VAL A 113 -10.90 -12.12 -8.14
N ILE A 114 -9.70 -11.86 -7.61
CA ILE A 114 -8.53 -11.54 -8.44
C ILE A 114 -8.14 -12.74 -9.31
N TRP A 115 -8.10 -13.94 -8.76
CA TRP A 115 -7.84 -15.16 -9.53
C TRP A 115 -8.81 -15.30 -10.70
N PHE A 116 -10.10 -15.09 -10.46
CA PHE A 116 -11.12 -15.11 -11.50
C PHE A 116 -10.84 -14.07 -12.59
N LEU A 117 -10.57 -12.82 -12.21
CA LEU A 117 -10.28 -11.74 -13.15
C LEU A 117 -8.98 -11.95 -13.94
N GLN A 118 -8.02 -12.70 -13.40
CA GLN A 118 -6.76 -13.04 -14.08
C GLN A 118 -6.91 -14.24 -15.01
N THR A 119 -7.82 -15.16 -14.70
CA THR A 119 -7.94 -16.45 -15.39
C THR A 119 -8.92 -16.40 -16.56
N PHE A 120 -9.93 -15.52 -16.50
CA PHE A 120 -10.98 -15.47 -17.50
C PHE A 120 -10.92 -14.22 -18.38
N ASP A 121 -11.34 -14.38 -19.65
CA ASP A 121 -11.60 -13.27 -20.57
C ASP A 121 -13.04 -12.72 -20.41
N LEU A 122 -13.40 -11.70 -21.19
CA LEU A 122 -14.76 -11.12 -21.19
C LEU A 122 -15.86 -12.11 -21.69
N ARG A 123 -15.47 -13.25 -22.28
CA ARG A 123 -16.37 -14.30 -22.75
C ARG A 123 -16.40 -15.51 -21.83
N PHE A 124 -15.79 -15.40 -20.64
CA PHE A 124 -15.65 -16.48 -19.66
C PHE A 124 -14.86 -17.70 -20.15
N ASN A 125 -13.98 -17.53 -21.14
CA ASN A 125 -13.02 -18.56 -21.52
C ASN A 125 -11.76 -18.42 -20.67
N ILE A 126 -11.07 -19.53 -20.42
CA ILE A 126 -9.78 -19.53 -19.76
C ILE A 126 -8.75 -18.92 -20.71
N VAL A 127 -8.07 -17.86 -20.27
CA VAL A 127 -7.06 -17.17 -21.07
C VAL A 127 -5.78 -17.99 -21.16
N THR A 128 -5.23 -18.07 -22.37
CA THR A 128 -3.90 -18.64 -22.62
C THR A 128 -2.80 -17.60 -22.47
N GLU A 129 -3.09 -16.33 -22.79
CA GLU A 129 -2.17 -15.21 -22.64
C GLU A 129 -2.71 -14.22 -21.58
N SER A 130 -1.87 -13.85 -20.63
CA SER A 130 -2.24 -12.96 -19.51
C SER A 130 -2.81 -11.60 -19.97
N LYS A 131 -2.45 -11.13 -21.16
CA LYS A 131 -2.95 -9.84 -21.71
C LYS A 131 -4.45 -9.83 -22.02
N ASP A 132 -5.03 -11.01 -22.29
CA ASP A 132 -6.44 -11.16 -22.68
C ASP A 132 -7.36 -11.31 -21.47
N SER A 133 -6.81 -11.36 -20.26
CA SER A 133 -7.57 -11.46 -19.02
C SER A 133 -8.38 -10.18 -18.74
N ILE A 134 -9.52 -10.33 -18.09
CA ILE A 134 -10.36 -9.19 -17.66
C ILE A 134 -9.54 -8.17 -16.87
N LEU A 135 -8.65 -8.67 -15.98
CA LEU A 135 -7.80 -7.80 -15.17
C LEU A 135 -6.81 -7.01 -16.01
N ALA A 136 -6.18 -7.63 -17.02
CA ALA A 136 -5.25 -6.96 -17.91
C ALA A 136 -5.93 -5.89 -18.78
N ILE A 137 -7.14 -6.16 -19.25
CA ILE A 137 -7.95 -5.19 -19.99
C ILE A 137 -8.28 -3.96 -19.12
N LEU A 138 -8.77 -4.20 -17.87
CA LEU A 138 -9.03 -3.12 -16.93
C LEU A 138 -7.77 -2.32 -16.60
N ALA A 139 -6.65 -3.01 -16.39
CA ALA A 139 -5.35 -2.40 -16.13
C ALA A 139 -4.88 -1.57 -17.33
N GLY A 140 -5.14 -2.03 -18.57
CA GLY A 140 -4.84 -1.30 -19.79
C GLY A 140 -5.57 0.04 -19.90
N TYR A 141 -6.82 0.13 -19.44
CA TYR A 141 -7.55 1.40 -19.37
C TYR A 141 -7.00 2.36 -18.30
N ILE A 142 -6.41 1.83 -17.23
CA ILE A 142 -5.83 2.63 -16.15
C ILE A 142 -4.37 3.01 -16.45
N ALA A 143 -3.64 2.20 -17.21
CA ALA A 143 -2.23 2.39 -17.52
C ALA A 143 -1.87 3.81 -18.03
N PRO A 144 -2.65 4.48 -18.90
CA PRO A 144 -2.34 5.83 -19.36
C PRO A 144 -2.22 6.88 -18.25
N ILE A 145 -2.90 6.68 -17.11
CA ILE A 145 -2.81 7.58 -15.94
C ILE A 145 -1.40 7.58 -15.36
N PHE A 146 -0.64 6.50 -15.54
CA PHE A 146 0.72 6.34 -15.05
C PHE A 146 1.80 6.73 -16.07
N ASN A 147 1.44 7.08 -17.31
CA ASN A 147 2.41 7.55 -18.30
C ASN A 147 3.25 8.75 -17.80
N PRO A 148 2.67 9.78 -17.16
CA PRO A 148 3.44 10.91 -16.65
C PRO A 148 4.43 10.53 -15.52
N LEU A 149 4.29 9.33 -14.93
CA LEU A 149 5.14 8.82 -13.88
C LEU A 149 6.25 7.91 -14.41
N GLY A 150 6.26 7.64 -15.73
CA GLY A 150 7.25 6.81 -16.41
C GLY A 150 6.97 5.30 -16.39
N PHE A 151 5.84 4.84 -15.83
CA PHE A 151 5.50 3.42 -15.74
C PHE A 151 4.08 3.09 -16.24
N GLY A 152 3.64 3.69 -17.34
CA GLY A 152 2.32 3.48 -17.95
C GLY A 152 2.17 2.15 -18.70
N ASP A 153 2.70 1.05 -18.19
CA ASP A 153 2.54 -0.30 -18.74
C ASP A 153 1.34 -1.03 -18.09
N TRP A 154 0.54 -1.73 -18.88
CA TRP A 154 -0.58 -2.52 -18.41
C TRP A 154 -0.16 -3.61 -17.41
N ARG A 155 1.05 -4.18 -17.55
CA ARG A 155 1.61 -5.20 -16.64
C ARG A 155 1.84 -4.62 -15.25
N ILE A 156 2.40 -3.41 -15.19
CA ILE A 156 2.62 -2.68 -13.93
C ILE A 156 1.27 -2.31 -13.31
N SER A 157 0.33 -1.82 -14.11
CA SER A 157 -1.03 -1.50 -13.64
C SER A 157 -1.75 -2.74 -13.11
N THR A 158 -1.62 -3.89 -13.76
CA THR A 158 -2.15 -5.18 -13.28
C THR A 158 -1.54 -5.57 -11.94
N ALA A 159 -0.22 -5.42 -11.79
CA ALA A 159 0.47 -5.69 -10.53
C ALA A 159 0.03 -4.74 -9.41
N LEU A 160 -0.20 -3.47 -9.70
CA LEU A 160 -0.69 -2.49 -8.73
C LEU A 160 -2.13 -2.80 -8.27
N ILE A 161 -3.01 -3.24 -9.19
CA ILE A 161 -4.37 -3.69 -8.84
C ILE A 161 -4.31 -4.95 -7.96
N SER A 162 -3.47 -5.92 -8.31
CA SER A 162 -3.24 -7.10 -7.46
C SER A 162 -2.69 -6.73 -6.09
N GLY A 163 -1.78 -5.76 -6.04
CA GLY A 163 -1.21 -5.20 -4.81
C GLY A 163 -2.20 -4.43 -3.93
N PHE A 164 -3.35 -4.04 -4.45
CA PHE A 164 -4.44 -3.51 -3.65
C PHE A 164 -5.04 -4.58 -2.72
N MET A 165 -5.05 -5.84 -3.14
CA MET A 165 -5.48 -6.96 -2.32
C MET A 165 -4.45 -7.30 -1.26
N ALA A 166 -3.23 -7.57 -1.71
CA ALA A 166 -2.09 -7.92 -0.87
C ALA A 166 -0.83 -7.30 -1.47
N LYS A 167 -0.12 -6.46 -0.72
CA LYS A 167 1.04 -5.70 -1.22
C LYS A 167 2.13 -6.60 -1.79
N GLU A 168 2.36 -7.75 -1.17
CA GLU A 168 3.33 -8.74 -1.61
C GLU A 168 3.02 -9.34 -2.98
N SER A 169 1.77 -9.36 -3.41
CA SER A 169 1.41 -9.87 -4.75
C SER A 169 1.90 -8.99 -5.90
N VAL A 170 2.30 -7.75 -5.65
CA VAL A 170 2.91 -6.89 -6.68
C VAL A 170 4.12 -7.58 -7.31
N VAL A 171 5.05 -8.07 -6.49
CA VAL A 171 6.28 -8.71 -6.97
C VAL A 171 5.98 -10.01 -7.72
N SER A 172 5.11 -10.85 -7.16
CA SER A 172 4.72 -12.12 -7.80
C SER A 172 4.06 -11.88 -9.16
N THR A 173 3.14 -10.92 -9.25
CA THR A 173 2.46 -10.56 -10.50
C THR A 173 3.45 -10.01 -11.53
N LEU A 174 4.36 -9.13 -11.14
CA LEU A 174 5.40 -8.62 -12.04
C LEU A 174 6.32 -9.74 -12.54
N SER A 175 6.73 -10.65 -11.67
CA SER A 175 7.58 -11.79 -12.05
C SER A 175 6.89 -12.71 -13.05
N ILE A 176 5.58 -12.93 -12.91
CA ILE A 176 4.79 -13.73 -13.85
C ILE A 176 4.63 -13.01 -15.19
N LEU A 177 4.24 -11.72 -15.18
CA LEU A 177 3.92 -10.97 -16.40
C LEU A 177 5.14 -10.60 -17.24
N TYR A 178 6.29 -10.39 -16.61
CA TYR A 178 7.54 -10.10 -17.32
C TYR A 178 8.35 -11.36 -17.63
N GLY A 179 8.12 -12.47 -16.91
CA GLY A 179 8.82 -13.75 -17.09
C GLY A 179 10.29 -13.75 -16.71
N SER A 180 10.99 -12.61 -16.83
CA SER A 180 12.38 -12.45 -16.45
C SER A 180 12.69 -11.03 -15.95
N THR A 181 13.68 -10.93 -15.08
CA THR A 181 14.22 -9.65 -14.59
C THR A 181 14.75 -8.78 -15.73
N GLN A 182 15.33 -9.42 -16.77
CA GLN A 182 15.86 -8.72 -17.94
C GLN A 182 14.75 -7.99 -18.72
N SER A 183 13.61 -8.63 -18.91
CA SER A 183 12.46 -8.03 -19.58
C SER A 183 11.92 -6.82 -18.80
N LEU A 184 11.93 -6.91 -17.47
CA LEU A 184 11.54 -5.78 -16.59
C LEU A 184 12.54 -4.61 -16.72
N LEU A 185 13.85 -4.89 -16.72
CA LEU A 185 14.89 -3.86 -16.90
C LEU A 185 14.83 -3.17 -18.27
N MET A 186 14.42 -3.88 -19.31
CA MET A 186 14.25 -3.30 -20.66
C MET A 186 13.00 -2.43 -20.76
N SER A 187 11.97 -2.70 -19.97
CA SER A 187 10.68 -1.98 -20.01
C SER A 187 10.62 -0.79 -19.07
N LEU A 188 11.42 -0.75 -18.01
CA LEU A 188 11.35 0.25 -16.96
C LEU A 188 12.71 0.90 -16.73
N THR A 189 12.77 2.22 -16.88
CA THR A 189 13.98 2.99 -16.59
C THR A 189 14.23 3.13 -15.09
N THR A 190 15.47 3.38 -14.67
CA THR A 190 15.80 3.57 -13.24
C THR A 190 15.01 4.70 -12.57
N PRO A 191 14.82 5.89 -13.20
CA PRO A 191 13.93 6.93 -12.66
C PRO A 191 12.48 6.46 -12.50
N ALA A 192 11.96 5.72 -13.48
CA ALA A 192 10.60 5.18 -13.43
C ALA A 192 10.46 4.10 -12.34
N ALA A 193 11.49 3.28 -12.12
CA ALA A 193 11.52 2.31 -11.04
C ALA A 193 11.47 2.97 -9.65
N LEU A 194 12.21 4.08 -9.45
CA LEU A 194 12.15 4.83 -8.20
C LEU A 194 10.78 5.51 -8.02
N SER A 195 10.21 6.08 -9.08
CA SER A 195 8.86 6.63 -9.10
C SER A 195 7.81 5.58 -8.70
N LEU A 196 7.91 4.38 -9.27
CA LEU A 196 7.04 3.25 -8.94
C LEU A 196 7.21 2.80 -7.48
N LEU A 197 8.44 2.77 -6.95
CA LEU A 197 8.69 2.48 -5.54
C LEU A 197 8.00 3.48 -4.60
N ILE A 198 8.08 4.77 -4.92
CA ILE A 198 7.40 5.82 -4.15
C ILE A 198 5.87 5.68 -4.27
N PHE A 199 5.38 5.37 -5.46
CA PHE A 199 3.97 5.07 -5.63
C PHE A 199 3.54 3.88 -4.77
N CYS A 200 4.28 2.78 -4.80
CA CYS A 200 4.02 1.58 -3.98
C CYS A 200 4.11 1.85 -2.47
N LEU A 201 4.97 2.78 -2.06
CA LEU A 201 5.08 3.22 -0.67
C LEU A 201 3.80 3.92 -0.21
N LEU A 202 3.29 4.87 -1.00
CA LEU A 202 2.25 5.82 -0.58
C LEU A 202 0.85 5.43 -1.02
N TYR A 203 0.69 4.64 -2.11
CA TYR A 203 -0.62 4.33 -2.64
C TYR A 203 -1.48 3.52 -1.66
N THR A 204 -2.74 3.44 -1.97
CA THR A 204 -3.83 2.93 -1.14
C THR A 204 -3.45 1.77 -0.19
N PRO A 205 -3.97 1.74 1.03
CA PRO A 205 -3.79 0.61 1.94
C PRO A 205 -4.38 -0.67 1.34
N CYS A 206 -3.87 -1.83 1.76
CA CYS A 206 -4.42 -3.12 1.35
C CYS A 206 -5.87 -3.29 1.84
N ILE A 207 -6.62 -4.20 1.22
CA ILE A 207 -8.04 -4.41 1.54
C ILE A 207 -8.28 -4.72 3.03
N ALA A 208 -7.35 -5.41 3.69
CA ALA A 208 -7.42 -5.68 5.12
C ALA A 208 -7.34 -4.39 5.96
N ALA A 209 -6.46 -3.46 5.58
CA ALA A 209 -6.37 -2.16 6.25
C ALA A 209 -7.60 -1.29 5.98
N ILE A 210 -8.14 -1.32 4.76
CA ILE A 210 -9.39 -0.60 4.43
C ILE A 210 -10.56 -1.14 5.22
N ALA A 211 -10.68 -2.46 5.37
CA ALA A 211 -11.71 -3.08 6.20
C ALA A 211 -11.59 -2.64 7.68
N ALA A 212 -10.36 -2.52 8.20
CA ALA A 212 -10.11 -2.00 9.54
C ALA A 212 -10.50 -0.51 9.67
N ILE A 213 -10.11 0.34 8.70
CA ILE A 213 -10.48 1.76 8.66
C ILE A 213 -12.01 1.92 8.61
N LYS A 214 -12.70 1.14 7.76
CA LYS A 214 -14.15 1.15 7.65
C LYS A 214 -14.84 0.81 8.97
N ARG A 215 -14.29 -0.14 9.72
CA ARG A 215 -14.82 -0.55 11.03
C ARG A 215 -14.62 0.53 12.10
N GLU A 216 -13.48 1.19 12.10
CA GLU A 216 -13.13 2.18 13.14
C GLU A 216 -13.71 3.58 12.86
N LEU A 217 -13.81 3.98 11.59
CA LEU A 217 -14.24 5.32 11.22
C LEU A 217 -15.59 5.37 10.53
N ASN A 218 -15.80 4.72 9.47
CA ASN A 218 -16.99 4.37 8.66
C ASN A 218 -16.60 4.23 7.17
N GLY A 219 -17.56 3.84 6.30
CA GLY A 219 -17.32 3.65 4.87
C GLY A 219 -16.90 4.91 4.11
N LYS A 220 -17.45 6.09 4.48
CA LYS A 220 -17.10 7.38 3.83
C LYS A 220 -15.62 7.72 4.05
N TRP A 221 -15.13 7.58 5.28
CA TRP A 221 -13.71 7.82 5.59
C TRP A 221 -12.79 6.81 4.92
N ALA A 222 -13.19 5.55 4.82
CA ALA A 222 -12.42 4.55 4.09
C ALA A 222 -12.23 4.93 2.62
N LEU A 223 -13.27 5.40 1.94
CA LEU A 223 -13.19 5.89 0.57
C LEU A 223 -12.29 7.14 0.44
N ILE A 224 -12.45 8.12 1.34
CA ILE A 224 -11.62 9.33 1.36
C ILE A 224 -10.14 8.96 1.52
N VAL A 225 -9.81 8.01 2.41
CA VAL A 225 -8.44 7.55 2.60
C VAL A 225 -7.89 6.87 1.36
N VAL A 226 -8.66 5.99 0.72
CA VAL A 226 -8.25 5.28 -0.51
C VAL A 226 -7.94 6.27 -1.63
N PHE A 227 -8.88 7.14 -1.97
CA PHE A 227 -8.69 8.11 -3.05
C PHE A 227 -7.65 9.17 -2.72
N GLY A 228 -7.65 9.67 -1.49
CA GLY A 228 -6.67 10.65 -1.04
C GLY A 228 -5.24 10.11 -1.08
N GLN A 229 -5.01 8.88 -0.67
CA GLN A 229 -3.69 8.25 -0.73
C GLN A 229 -3.26 7.95 -2.16
N CYS A 230 -4.15 7.49 -3.04
CA CYS A 230 -3.83 7.34 -4.46
C CYS A 230 -3.41 8.68 -5.08
N LEU A 231 -4.11 9.76 -4.77
CA LEU A 231 -3.77 11.09 -5.26
C LEU A 231 -2.41 11.57 -4.74
N ILE A 232 -2.15 11.42 -3.44
CA ILE A 232 -0.87 11.79 -2.83
C ILE A 232 0.27 10.96 -3.42
N ALA A 233 0.07 9.65 -3.58
CA ALA A 233 1.04 8.77 -4.19
C ALA A 233 1.36 9.18 -5.62
N TRP A 234 0.33 9.51 -6.40
CA TRP A 234 0.49 9.97 -7.78
C TRP A 234 1.28 11.29 -7.84
N LEU A 235 0.91 12.29 -7.04
CA LEU A 235 1.59 13.58 -7.00
C LEU A 235 3.05 13.45 -6.53
N ALA A 236 3.30 12.68 -5.48
CA ALA A 236 4.65 12.46 -4.97
C ALA A 236 5.54 11.75 -6.00
N SER A 237 5.01 10.70 -6.65
CA SER A 237 5.71 9.98 -7.72
C SER A 237 5.97 10.86 -8.94
N PHE A 238 5.00 11.69 -9.33
CA PHE A 238 5.14 12.65 -10.40
C PHE A 238 6.27 13.64 -10.14
N VAL A 239 6.26 14.26 -8.97
CA VAL A 239 7.31 15.22 -8.56
C VAL A 239 8.67 14.56 -8.58
N VAL A 240 8.83 13.37 -7.97
CA VAL A 240 10.13 12.70 -7.90
C VAL A 240 10.59 12.26 -9.28
N TYR A 241 9.71 11.73 -10.12
CA TYR A 241 10.07 11.33 -11.49
C TYR A 241 10.63 12.50 -12.29
N HIS A 242 9.95 13.65 -12.29
CA HIS A 242 10.37 14.83 -13.05
C HIS A 242 11.60 15.51 -12.43
N LEU A 243 11.75 15.51 -11.10
CA LEU A 243 12.98 16.01 -10.46
C LEU A 243 14.20 15.19 -10.87
N ILE A 244 14.07 13.86 -10.94
CA ILE A 244 15.18 13.02 -11.37
C ILE A 244 15.52 13.25 -12.83
N LEU A 245 14.51 13.41 -13.70
CA LEU A 245 14.74 13.72 -15.13
C LEU A 245 15.38 15.09 -15.37
N LEU A 246 15.25 16.04 -14.44
CA LEU A 246 15.91 17.35 -14.52
C LEU A 246 17.38 17.29 -14.05
N VAL A 247 17.74 16.32 -13.20
CA VAL A 247 19.08 16.19 -12.62
C VAL A 247 19.98 15.25 -13.43
N PHE A 248 19.38 14.31 -14.15
CA PHE A 248 20.05 13.31 -14.99
C PHE A 248 19.62 13.45 -16.46
#